data_d234a0b7eea68d9428174212cc0ea74a
#
_entry.id   d234a0b7eea68d9428174212cc0ea74a
#
_cell.length_a   1.000
_cell.length_b   1.000
_cell.length_c   1.000
_cell.angle_alpha   90.00
_cell.angle_beta   90.00
_cell.angle_gamma   90.00
#
_symmetry.space_group_name_H-M   'P 1'
#
loop_
_entity.id
_entity.type
_entity.pdbx_description
1 polymer ?
#
loop_
_entity_poly.entity_id
_entity_poly.type
_entity_poly.pdbx_seq_one_letter_code
_entity_poly.pdbx_strand_id
1 'polypeptide(L)'
;ESIFFGSGNTEEMLANNAVAMEKKQFADDHGLVVWRDHDRLHGNGLPFQPQRVNPDSIFTGILSELGWENYVADDPLKPLLYQIPPVPAQTLADFILRRFELNGLRIVGNLDCEVSSVLFCEHVTGSPKDAEIIRKAEQADVLIPFEICDYTLTQYVIDAAAQGRNKVLLEMGHFNCEELGMKAMARWLPEVIGNALPVTFIKAGDKFQYRTAPICSER
;
A
#
# COMPACT_ATOMS: atom_id res chain seq x y z
N GLU A 1 7.92 -5.41 21.00
CA GLU A 1 7.64 -4.18 20.25
C GLU A 1 6.30 -3.57 20.63
N SER A 2 6.16 -2.26 20.45
CA SER A 2 4.96 -1.53 20.85
C SER A 2 3.72 -1.98 20.06
N ILE A 3 2.64 -2.26 20.77
CA ILE A 3 1.31 -2.49 20.20
C ILE A 3 0.62 -1.16 19.82
N PHE A 4 1.29 -0.03 20.07
CA PHE A 4 0.71 1.30 19.95
C PHE A 4 0.75 1.81 18.48
N PHE A 5 1.12 3.04 18.23
CA PHE A 5 0.82 3.75 16.99
C PHE A 5 2.00 3.79 16.01
N GLY A 6 2.83 2.81 15.93
CA GLY A 6 3.94 2.74 15.00
C GLY A 6 5.28 2.42 15.64
N SER A 7 6.32 2.35 14.83
CA SER A 7 7.63 1.83 15.24
C SER A 7 8.43 2.75 16.17
N GLY A 8 8.16 4.05 16.16
CA GLY A 8 8.87 5.01 17.00
C GLY A 8 8.26 5.25 18.37
N ASN A 9 7.10 4.68 18.65
CA ASN A 9 6.38 4.92 19.89
C ASN A 9 6.78 3.91 20.98
N THR A 10 7.14 4.41 22.14
CA THR A 10 7.49 3.60 23.32
C THR A 10 6.39 3.67 24.37
N GLU A 11 6.38 2.71 25.31
CA GLU A 11 5.47 2.76 26.45
C GLU A 11 5.63 4.04 27.27
N GLU A 12 6.87 4.52 27.44
CA GLU A 12 7.16 5.76 28.14
C GLU A 12 6.53 6.98 27.46
N MET A 13 6.68 7.08 26.14
CA MET A 13 6.10 8.18 25.34
C MET A 13 4.57 8.17 25.39
N LEU A 14 3.96 7.02 25.54
CA LEU A 14 2.51 6.83 25.52
C LEU A 14 1.88 6.59 26.87
N ALA A 15 2.66 6.63 27.96
CA ALA A 15 2.21 6.31 29.32
C ALA A 15 0.98 7.14 29.79
N ASN A 16 0.83 8.36 29.27
CA ASN A 16 -0.32 9.23 29.60
C ASN A 16 -1.37 9.29 28.48
N ASN A 17 -1.28 8.43 27.45
CA ASN A 17 -2.26 8.35 26.39
C ASN A 17 -3.32 7.30 26.74
N ALA A 18 -4.54 7.75 27.01
CA ALA A 18 -5.62 6.86 27.45
C ALA A 18 -5.90 5.76 26.41
N VAL A 19 -5.93 6.08 25.11
CA VAL A 19 -6.19 5.09 24.05
C VAL A 19 -5.10 4.01 24.00
N ALA A 20 -3.83 4.40 24.15
CA ALA A 20 -2.72 3.46 24.20
C ALA A 20 -2.81 2.55 25.44
N MET A 21 -3.12 3.12 26.59
CA MET A 21 -3.23 2.37 27.84
C MET A 21 -4.42 1.40 27.84
N GLU A 22 -5.57 1.81 27.32
CA GLU A 22 -6.73 0.91 27.17
C GLU A 22 -6.44 -0.25 26.20
N LYS A 23 -5.74 0.03 25.10
CA LYS A 23 -5.32 -1.00 24.14
C LYS A 23 -4.36 -2.00 24.79
N LYS A 24 -3.41 -1.52 25.58
CA LYS A 24 -2.50 -2.38 26.34
C LYS A 24 -3.26 -3.23 27.35
N GLN A 25 -4.13 -2.62 28.14
CA GLN A 25 -4.95 -3.31 29.14
C GLN A 25 -5.79 -4.41 28.49
N PHE A 26 -6.42 -4.12 27.35
CA PHE A 26 -7.16 -5.13 26.60
C PHE A 26 -6.30 -6.34 26.22
N ALA A 27 -5.08 -6.10 25.73
CA ALA A 27 -4.15 -7.19 25.40
C ALA A 27 -3.78 -8.02 26.64
N ASP A 28 -3.49 -7.36 27.76
CA ASP A 28 -3.13 -8.01 29.01
C ASP A 28 -4.30 -8.85 29.57
N ASP A 29 -5.51 -8.28 29.60
CA ASP A 29 -6.72 -8.94 30.10
C ASP A 29 -7.10 -10.21 29.33
N HIS A 30 -6.75 -10.24 28.02
CA HIS A 30 -7.03 -11.38 27.14
C HIS A 30 -5.83 -12.30 26.92
N GLY A 31 -4.70 -12.04 27.56
CA GLY A 31 -3.48 -12.83 27.40
C GLY A 31 -2.93 -12.80 25.96
N LEU A 32 -3.10 -11.68 25.24
CA LEU A 32 -2.67 -11.55 23.86
C LEU A 32 -1.17 -11.27 23.78
N VAL A 33 -0.49 -12.00 22.93
CA VAL A 33 0.88 -11.67 22.49
C VAL A 33 0.82 -10.92 21.19
N VAL A 34 1.29 -9.68 21.17
CA VAL A 34 1.37 -8.85 19.95
C VAL A 34 2.75 -8.95 19.37
N TRP A 35 2.82 -9.48 18.17
CA TRP A 35 4.06 -9.56 17.39
C TRP A 35 3.95 -8.74 16.11
N ARG A 36 4.90 -7.84 15.91
CA ARG A 36 5.02 -7.06 14.70
C ARG A 36 6.16 -7.60 13.85
N ASP A 37 5.86 -7.97 12.60
CA ASP A 37 6.84 -8.52 11.66
C ASP A 37 6.88 -7.77 10.32
N HIS A 38 6.56 -6.49 10.32
CA HIS A 38 6.46 -5.67 9.13
C HIS A 38 7.79 -5.55 8.36
N ASP A 39 8.87 -5.13 9.04
CA ASP A 39 10.14 -4.81 8.37
C ASP A 39 10.81 -6.06 7.78
N ARG A 40 10.62 -7.21 8.41
CA ARG A 40 11.13 -8.49 7.89
C ARG A 40 10.40 -8.95 6.64
N LEU A 41 9.11 -8.73 6.58
CA LEU A 41 8.28 -9.05 5.42
C LEU A 41 8.71 -8.26 4.18
N HIS A 42 9.16 -7.03 4.35
CA HIS A 42 9.77 -6.23 3.28
C HIS A 42 11.19 -6.70 2.89
N GLY A 43 11.68 -7.80 3.45
CA GLY A 43 12.99 -8.32 3.14
C GLY A 43 14.16 -7.48 3.68
N ASN A 44 13.88 -6.52 4.57
CA ASN A 44 14.88 -5.65 5.20
C ASN A 44 15.53 -6.28 6.43
N GLY A 45 15.26 -7.54 6.70
CA GLY A 45 15.53 -8.20 7.97
C GLY A 45 16.98 -8.54 8.29
N LEU A 46 17.93 -8.25 7.41
CA LEU A 46 19.35 -8.47 7.68
C LEU A 46 20.12 -7.18 7.40
N PRO A 47 20.63 -6.49 8.44
CA PRO A 47 21.55 -5.42 8.25
C PRO A 47 22.76 -5.95 7.46
N PHE A 48 23.23 -5.19 6.47
CA PHE A 48 24.44 -5.47 5.69
C PHE A 48 24.32 -6.35 4.43
N GLN A 49 23.12 -6.69 3.94
CA GLN A 49 23.04 -7.28 2.60
C GLN A 49 22.89 -6.17 1.55
N PRO A 50 23.90 -5.94 0.69
CA PRO A 50 23.87 -4.88 -0.32
C PRO A 50 22.91 -5.17 -1.47
N GLN A 51 22.44 -6.41 -1.58
CA GLN A 51 21.48 -6.85 -2.60
C GLN A 51 20.34 -7.62 -1.94
N ARG A 52 19.13 -7.42 -2.44
CA ARG A 52 17.96 -8.19 -2.01
C ARG A 52 18.10 -9.63 -2.48
N VAL A 53 18.11 -10.56 -1.55
CA VAL A 53 18.14 -12.00 -1.84
C VAL A 53 16.84 -12.69 -1.45
N ASN A 54 16.04 -12.06 -0.58
CA ASN A 54 14.74 -12.55 -0.16
C ASN A 54 13.64 -11.69 -0.79
N PRO A 55 12.52 -12.31 -1.20
CA PRO A 55 11.39 -11.55 -1.72
C PRO A 55 10.83 -10.61 -0.65
N ASP A 56 10.34 -9.46 -1.09
CA ASP A 56 9.46 -8.62 -0.31
C ASP A 56 8.09 -9.31 -0.24
N SER A 57 7.79 -9.92 0.89
CA SER A 57 6.58 -10.74 1.04
C SER A 57 5.28 -9.93 1.00
N ILE A 58 5.35 -8.62 1.29
CA ILE A 58 4.20 -7.73 1.14
C ILE A 58 3.92 -7.50 -0.34
N PHE A 59 4.91 -7.05 -1.13
CA PHE A 59 4.71 -6.77 -2.55
C PHE A 59 4.48 -8.01 -3.39
N THR A 60 5.18 -9.11 -3.13
CA THR A 60 4.90 -10.39 -3.81
C THR A 60 3.54 -10.96 -3.41
N GLY A 61 3.09 -10.71 -2.18
CA GLY A 61 1.74 -11.02 -1.73
C GLY A 61 0.68 -10.21 -2.45
N ILE A 62 0.87 -8.90 -2.59
CA ILE A 62 0.00 -8.01 -3.38
C ILE A 62 -0.06 -8.50 -4.83
N LEU A 63 1.09 -8.78 -5.44
CA LEU A 63 1.21 -9.33 -6.79
C LEU A 63 0.32 -10.57 -6.97
N SER A 64 0.43 -11.53 -6.05
CA SER A 64 -0.35 -12.77 -6.08
C SER A 64 -1.85 -12.52 -5.91
N GLU A 65 -2.25 -11.59 -5.02
CA GLU A 65 -3.66 -11.24 -4.83
C GLU A 65 -4.25 -10.52 -6.05
N LEU A 66 -3.44 -9.74 -6.78
CA LEU A 66 -3.86 -9.09 -8.02
C LEU A 66 -3.92 -10.06 -9.22
N GLY A 67 -3.17 -11.17 -9.17
CA GLY A 67 -3.01 -12.09 -10.29
C GLY A 67 -2.14 -11.50 -11.41
N TRP A 68 -1.12 -10.72 -11.05
CA TRP A 68 -0.28 -9.96 -11.99
C TRP A 68 1.13 -10.55 -12.17
N GLU A 69 1.34 -11.81 -11.84
CA GLU A 69 2.64 -12.49 -11.92
C GLU A 69 3.30 -12.38 -13.30
N ASN A 70 2.49 -12.36 -14.35
CA ASN A 70 2.97 -12.27 -15.73
C ASN A 70 3.21 -10.82 -16.21
N TYR A 71 2.96 -9.82 -15.37
CA TYR A 71 3.02 -8.41 -15.75
C TYR A 71 4.16 -7.64 -15.06
N VAL A 72 4.95 -8.30 -14.23
CA VAL A 72 6.09 -7.67 -13.53
C VAL A 72 7.11 -7.17 -14.54
N ALA A 73 7.47 -5.90 -14.45
CA ALA A 73 8.38 -5.22 -15.39
C ALA A 73 9.67 -4.71 -14.71
N ASP A 74 9.85 -4.99 -13.43
CA ASP A 74 11.04 -4.61 -12.66
C ASP A 74 11.59 -5.80 -11.84
N ASP A 75 12.04 -5.56 -10.61
CA ASP A 75 12.60 -6.60 -9.74
C ASP A 75 11.51 -7.57 -9.25
N PRO A 76 11.53 -8.85 -9.65
CA PRO A 76 10.53 -9.82 -9.21
C PRO A 76 10.57 -10.12 -7.69
N LEU A 77 11.66 -9.76 -7.01
CA LEU A 77 11.75 -9.89 -5.56
C LEU A 77 11.10 -8.71 -4.82
N LYS A 78 10.90 -7.59 -5.50
CA LYS A 78 10.15 -6.43 -5.02
C LYS A 78 9.39 -5.79 -6.19
N PRO A 79 8.31 -6.44 -6.66
CA PRO A 79 7.60 -5.98 -7.84
C PRO A 79 6.81 -4.70 -7.55
N LEU A 80 7.25 -3.61 -8.14
CA LEU A 80 6.61 -2.30 -8.02
C LEU A 80 6.05 -1.81 -9.36
N LEU A 81 6.71 -2.16 -10.48
CA LEU A 81 6.31 -1.75 -11.82
C LEU A 81 5.70 -2.92 -12.58
N TYR A 82 4.54 -2.67 -13.16
CA TYR A 82 3.78 -3.67 -13.93
C TYR A 82 3.44 -3.15 -15.31
N GLN A 83 3.59 -4.03 -16.32
CA GLN A 83 3.13 -3.79 -17.68
C GLN A 83 1.89 -4.67 -17.92
N ILE A 84 0.71 -4.07 -17.84
CA ILE A 84 -0.58 -4.75 -18.00
C ILE A 84 -1.12 -4.61 -19.44
N PRO A 85 -2.04 -5.45 -19.88
CA PRO A 85 -2.78 -5.20 -21.11
C PRO A 85 -3.47 -3.83 -21.06
N PRO A 86 -3.54 -3.11 -22.19
CA PRO A 86 -4.21 -1.81 -22.23
C PRO A 86 -5.66 -1.88 -21.78
N VAL A 87 -6.05 -1.00 -20.85
CA VAL A 87 -7.43 -0.89 -20.33
C VAL A 87 -7.78 0.57 -20.06
N PRO A 88 -9.07 0.97 -20.08
CA PRO A 88 -9.47 2.27 -19.57
C PRO A 88 -9.07 2.44 -18.11
N ALA A 89 -8.53 3.62 -17.75
CA ALA A 89 -8.10 3.89 -16.37
C ALA A 89 -9.25 3.73 -15.35
N GLN A 90 -10.49 4.06 -15.74
CA GLN A 90 -11.68 3.79 -14.93
C GLN A 90 -11.85 2.30 -14.62
N THR A 91 -11.64 1.43 -15.61
CA THR A 91 -11.75 -0.04 -15.41
C THR A 91 -10.69 -0.54 -14.44
N LEU A 92 -9.47 0.00 -14.54
CA LEU A 92 -8.40 -0.33 -13.59
C LEU A 92 -8.72 0.17 -12.18
N ALA A 93 -9.22 1.40 -12.03
CA ALA A 93 -9.63 1.94 -10.73
C ALA A 93 -10.72 1.08 -10.08
N ASP A 94 -11.73 0.65 -10.85
CA ASP A 94 -12.78 -0.25 -10.38
C ASP A 94 -12.22 -1.64 -10.00
N PHE A 95 -11.22 -2.14 -10.73
CA PHE A 95 -10.54 -3.39 -10.39
C PHE A 95 -9.80 -3.26 -9.06
N ILE A 96 -9.05 -2.19 -8.86
CA ILE A 96 -8.32 -1.91 -7.60
C ILE A 96 -9.30 -1.80 -6.43
N LEU A 97 -10.38 -1.01 -6.56
CA LEU A 97 -11.42 -0.89 -5.54
C LEU A 97 -11.94 -2.27 -5.10
N ARG A 98 -12.27 -3.13 -6.06
CA ARG A 98 -12.79 -4.47 -5.75
C ARG A 98 -11.74 -5.38 -5.13
N ARG A 99 -10.51 -5.37 -5.64
CA ARG A 99 -9.45 -6.28 -5.15
C ARG A 99 -8.98 -5.95 -3.76
N PHE A 100 -8.86 -4.67 -3.44
CA PHE A 100 -8.50 -4.20 -2.11
C PHE A 100 -9.73 -4.03 -1.19
N GLU A 101 -10.94 -4.24 -1.73
CA GLU A 101 -12.23 -4.11 -1.02
C GLU A 101 -12.36 -2.75 -0.31
N LEU A 102 -12.08 -1.67 -1.06
CA LEU A 102 -12.10 -0.30 -0.58
C LEU A 102 -13.45 0.37 -0.80
N ASN A 103 -13.77 1.34 0.05
CA ASN A 103 -14.95 2.18 -0.05
C ASN A 103 -14.77 3.34 -1.04
N GLY A 104 -13.53 3.66 -1.41
CA GLY A 104 -13.21 4.74 -2.34
C GLY A 104 -11.72 4.85 -2.64
N LEU A 105 -11.40 5.73 -3.59
CA LEU A 105 -10.03 6.13 -3.95
C LEU A 105 -9.97 7.65 -4.05
N ARG A 106 -8.84 8.24 -3.67
CA ARG A 106 -8.51 9.59 -4.13
C ARG A 106 -7.86 9.50 -5.50
N ILE A 107 -8.36 10.27 -6.44
CA ILE A 107 -7.96 10.18 -7.85
C ILE A 107 -7.44 11.54 -8.32
N VAL A 108 -6.32 11.53 -9.06
CA VAL A 108 -5.79 12.68 -9.77
C VAL A 108 -5.54 12.28 -11.23
N GLY A 109 -5.83 13.14 -12.16
CA GLY A 109 -5.74 12.88 -13.59
C GLY A 109 -7.08 12.50 -14.22
N ASN A 110 -7.04 12.03 -15.46
CA ASN A 110 -8.23 11.72 -16.26
C ASN A 110 -8.45 10.20 -16.35
N LEU A 111 -9.58 9.71 -15.89
CA LEU A 111 -9.95 8.29 -15.96
C LEU A 111 -10.43 7.83 -17.34
N ASP A 112 -10.69 8.75 -18.27
CA ASP A 112 -11.13 8.41 -19.64
C ASP A 112 -9.96 7.97 -20.56
N CYS A 113 -8.71 8.04 -20.08
CA CYS A 113 -7.56 7.61 -20.86
C CYS A 113 -7.35 6.09 -20.79
N GLU A 114 -6.67 5.55 -21.80
CA GLU A 114 -6.17 4.18 -21.80
C GLU A 114 -4.82 4.11 -21.08
N VAL A 115 -4.63 3.09 -20.25
CA VAL A 115 -3.42 2.86 -19.46
C VAL A 115 -2.94 1.42 -19.62
N SER A 116 -1.63 1.23 -19.55
CA SER A 116 -0.99 -0.07 -19.75
C SER A 116 0.15 -0.36 -18.74
N SER A 117 0.48 0.62 -17.90
CA SER A 117 1.55 0.46 -16.92
C SER A 117 1.16 1.04 -15.56
N VAL A 118 1.54 0.33 -14.50
CA VAL A 118 1.21 0.66 -13.10
C VAL A 118 2.47 0.64 -12.26
N LEU A 119 2.71 1.69 -11.48
CA LEU A 119 3.79 1.77 -10.50
C LEU A 119 3.23 1.96 -9.10
N PHE A 120 3.56 1.05 -8.19
CA PHE A 120 3.43 1.29 -6.76
C PHE A 120 4.58 2.17 -6.29
N CYS A 121 4.26 3.36 -5.81
CA CYS A 121 5.25 4.41 -5.54
C CYS A 121 5.81 4.37 -4.12
N GLU A 122 5.34 3.45 -3.26
CA GLU A 122 5.70 3.42 -1.85
C GLU A 122 5.42 4.78 -1.15
N HIS A 123 6.37 5.29 -0.38
CA HIS A 123 6.20 6.47 0.48
C HIS A 123 6.49 7.78 -0.27
N VAL A 124 5.48 8.59 -0.46
CA VAL A 124 5.60 9.94 -1.04
C VAL A 124 5.38 10.97 0.07
N THR A 125 6.47 11.40 0.69
CA THR A 125 6.44 12.13 1.97
C THR A 125 6.88 13.59 1.90
N GLY A 126 7.07 14.13 0.71
CA GLY A 126 7.61 15.50 0.53
C GLY A 126 9.12 15.59 0.77
N SER A 127 9.81 14.47 0.84
CA SER A 127 11.25 14.39 1.08
C SER A 127 12.04 14.48 -0.25
N PRO A 128 13.36 14.72 -0.21
CA PRO A 128 14.19 14.68 -1.41
C PRO A 128 14.15 13.34 -2.16
N LYS A 129 13.73 12.24 -1.52
CA LYS A 129 13.54 10.94 -2.17
C LYS A 129 12.39 10.93 -3.17
N ASP A 130 11.42 11.82 -3.03
CA ASP A 130 10.30 11.93 -3.96
C ASP A 130 10.77 12.26 -5.38
N ALA A 131 11.91 12.92 -5.54
CA ALA A 131 12.49 13.18 -6.86
C ALA A 131 12.83 11.89 -7.63
N GLU A 132 13.27 10.84 -6.92
CA GLU A 132 13.51 9.53 -7.53
C GLU A 132 12.18 8.85 -7.91
N ILE A 133 11.17 8.96 -7.07
CA ILE A 133 9.82 8.44 -7.35
C ILE A 133 9.24 9.12 -8.59
N ILE A 134 9.33 10.44 -8.69
CA ILE A 134 8.87 11.21 -9.86
C ILE A 134 9.63 10.77 -11.12
N ARG A 135 10.94 10.52 -11.03
CA ARG A 135 11.72 10.00 -12.16
C ARG A 135 11.25 8.59 -12.60
N LYS A 136 10.91 7.72 -11.66
CA LYS A 136 10.33 6.40 -11.97
C LYS A 136 8.90 6.53 -12.53
N ALA A 137 8.15 7.51 -12.09
CA ALA A 137 6.78 7.77 -12.55
C ALA A 137 6.67 8.07 -14.04
N GLU A 138 7.78 8.49 -14.71
CA GLU A 138 7.83 8.62 -16.17
C GLU A 138 7.51 7.30 -16.90
N GLN A 139 7.80 6.15 -16.28
CA GLN A 139 7.67 4.82 -16.88
C GLN A 139 6.27 4.21 -16.73
N ALA A 140 5.37 4.86 -15.98
CA ALA A 140 4.05 4.32 -15.70
C ALA A 140 2.93 5.30 -16.01
N ASP A 141 1.81 4.79 -16.52
CA ASP A 141 0.59 5.56 -16.73
C ASP A 141 -0.16 5.79 -15.42
N VAL A 142 -0.19 4.76 -14.57
CA VAL A 142 -0.89 4.80 -13.28
C VAL A 142 0.09 4.71 -12.11
N LEU A 143 -0.07 5.61 -11.17
CA LEU A 143 0.76 5.73 -9.98
C LEU A 143 -0.09 5.42 -8.74
N ILE A 144 0.38 4.49 -7.90
CA ILE A 144 -0.29 4.07 -6.67
C ILE A 144 0.64 4.34 -5.49
N PRO A 145 0.57 5.53 -4.87
CA PRO A 145 1.33 5.83 -3.65
C PRO A 145 0.66 5.21 -2.43
N PHE A 146 1.46 4.87 -1.42
CA PHE A 146 0.97 4.44 -0.11
C PHE A 146 0.44 5.62 0.70
N GLU A 147 1.23 6.64 0.83
CA GLU A 147 0.83 7.97 1.27
C GLU A 147 1.34 9.02 0.28
N ILE A 148 0.72 10.17 0.27
CA ILE A 148 1.05 11.20 -0.69
C ILE A 148 1.23 12.57 -0.03
N CYS A 149 2.28 13.25 -0.47
CA CYS A 149 2.45 14.67 -0.26
C CYS A 149 1.93 15.43 -1.49
N ASP A 150 0.85 16.19 -1.33
CA ASP A 150 0.10 16.75 -2.46
C ASP A 150 0.92 17.68 -3.37
N TYR A 151 1.94 18.36 -2.86
CA TYR A 151 2.77 19.29 -3.64
C TYR A 151 3.92 18.60 -4.42
N THR A 152 4.02 17.27 -4.38
CA THR A 152 5.03 16.51 -5.13
C THR A 152 4.36 15.70 -6.25
N LEU A 153 4.10 14.42 -6.04
CA LEU A 153 3.58 13.51 -7.06
C LEU A 153 2.19 13.93 -7.60
N THR A 154 1.33 14.45 -6.74
CA THR A 154 0.01 14.95 -7.18
C THR A 154 0.16 16.08 -8.20
N GLN A 155 1.02 17.07 -7.91
CA GLN A 155 1.26 18.17 -8.82
C GLN A 155 1.88 17.69 -10.15
N TYR A 156 2.82 16.74 -10.06
CA TYR A 156 3.41 16.11 -11.27
C TYR A 156 2.32 15.50 -12.16
N VAL A 157 1.36 14.76 -11.60
CA VAL A 157 0.27 14.14 -12.38
C VAL A 157 -0.66 15.19 -12.97
N ILE A 158 -0.99 16.25 -12.25
CA ILE A 158 -1.81 17.36 -12.73
C ILE A 158 -1.14 18.01 -13.96
N ASP A 159 0.15 18.32 -13.85
CA ASP A 159 0.91 18.97 -14.92
C ASP A 159 1.05 18.04 -16.14
N ALA A 160 1.29 16.74 -15.91
CA ALA A 160 1.37 15.75 -16.98
C ALA A 160 0.03 15.61 -17.73
N ALA A 161 -1.08 15.55 -17.00
CA ALA A 161 -2.42 15.51 -17.60
C ALA A 161 -2.74 16.79 -18.40
N ALA A 162 -2.35 17.96 -17.89
CA ALA A 162 -2.50 19.23 -18.62
C ALA A 162 -1.66 19.29 -19.91
N GLN A 163 -0.58 18.52 -19.99
CA GLN A 163 0.25 18.35 -21.17
C GLN A 163 -0.26 17.25 -22.13
N GLY A 164 -1.43 16.67 -21.85
CA GLY A 164 -2.02 15.62 -22.69
C GLY A 164 -1.39 14.22 -22.50
N ARG A 165 -0.65 14.01 -21.43
CA ARG A 165 -0.08 12.69 -21.09
C ARG A 165 -1.10 11.85 -20.32
N ASN A 166 -1.13 10.55 -20.59
CA ASN A 166 -1.96 9.58 -19.86
C ASN A 166 -1.32 9.28 -18.50
N LYS A 167 -1.54 10.15 -17.52
CA LYS A 167 -1.07 9.97 -16.15
C LYS A 167 -2.26 10.02 -15.19
N VAL A 168 -2.39 9.00 -14.34
CA VAL A 168 -3.42 8.91 -13.32
C VAL A 168 -2.79 8.50 -12.00
N LEU A 169 -3.23 9.08 -10.92
CA LEU A 169 -2.86 8.69 -9.57
C LEU A 169 -4.07 8.12 -8.86
N LEU A 170 -3.90 6.94 -8.26
CA LEU A 170 -4.90 6.25 -7.44
C LEU A 170 -4.33 6.08 -6.04
N GLU A 171 -4.76 6.91 -5.09
CA GLU A 171 -4.34 6.79 -3.70
C GLU A 171 -5.38 6.04 -2.88
N MET A 172 -4.94 4.98 -2.23
CA MET A 172 -5.79 4.15 -1.37
C MET A 172 -5.38 4.17 0.11
N GLY A 173 -4.22 4.72 0.43
CA GLY A 173 -3.65 4.78 1.78
C GLY A 173 -2.74 3.59 2.10
N HIS A 174 -1.72 3.83 2.90
CA HIS A 174 -0.63 2.90 3.20
C HIS A 174 -1.13 1.55 3.71
N PHE A 175 -1.91 1.57 4.80
CA PHE A 175 -2.47 0.35 5.38
C PHE A 175 -3.26 -0.47 4.36
N ASN A 176 -4.12 0.18 3.59
CA ASN A 176 -4.96 -0.46 2.60
C ASN A 176 -4.12 -1.11 1.49
N CYS A 177 -2.99 -0.49 1.11
CA CYS A 177 -2.05 -1.08 0.15
C CYS A 177 -1.45 -2.39 0.65
N GLU A 178 -1.03 -2.45 1.90
CA GLU A 178 -0.26 -3.57 2.45
C GLU A 178 -1.13 -4.72 2.99
N GLU A 179 -2.41 -4.48 3.27
CA GLU A 179 -3.30 -5.50 3.84
C GLU A 179 -3.38 -6.78 2.98
N LEU A 180 -3.32 -6.67 1.65
CA LEU A 180 -3.29 -7.83 0.77
C LEU A 180 -2.02 -8.67 0.94
N GLY A 181 -0.87 -8.06 1.20
CA GLY A 181 0.36 -8.76 1.53
C GLY A 181 0.22 -9.58 2.82
N MET A 182 -0.42 -8.99 3.84
CA MET A 182 -0.72 -9.70 5.09
C MET A 182 -1.73 -10.85 4.90
N LYS A 183 -2.71 -10.68 4.01
CA LYS A 183 -3.62 -11.76 3.63
C LYS A 183 -2.87 -12.92 2.95
N ALA A 184 -1.92 -12.60 2.08
CA ALA A 184 -1.05 -13.59 1.45
C ALA A 184 -0.18 -14.33 2.49
N MET A 185 0.35 -13.62 3.50
CA MET A 185 1.12 -14.20 4.59
C MET A 185 0.36 -15.32 5.32
N ALA A 186 -0.92 -15.17 5.55
CA ALA A 186 -1.71 -16.18 6.24
C ALA A 186 -1.77 -17.53 5.50
N ARG A 187 -1.44 -17.57 4.20
CA ARG A 187 -1.40 -18.81 3.41
C ARG A 187 -0.07 -19.57 3.55
N TRP A 188 1.05 -18.87 3.63
CA TRP A 188 2.38 -19.51 3.69
C TRP A 188 2.93 -19.64 5.11
N LEU A 189 2.51 -18.79 6.05
CA LEU A 189 3.00 -18.81 7.43
C LEU A 189 2.76 -20.16 8.15
N PRO A 190 1.62 -20.86 7.97
CA PRO A 190 1.41 -22.16 8.59
C PRO A 190 2.56 -23.15 8.29
N GLU A 191 3.02 -23.22 7.05
CA GLU A 191 4.12 -24.10 6.64
C GLU A 191 5.42 -23.70 7.33
N VAL A 192 5.72 -22.40 7.38
CA VAL A 192 6.96 -21.87 8.00
C VAL A 192 7.04 -22.21 9.49
N ILE A 193 5.91 -22.18 10.19
CA ILE A 193 5.85 -22.54 11.63
C ILE A 193 5.58 -24.03 11.86
N GLY A 194 5.71 -24.87 10.84
CA GLY A 194 5.50 -26.32 10.93
C GLY A 194 4.07 -26.71 11.31
N ASN A 195 3.08 -25.92 10.98
CA ASN A 195 1.67 -26.07 11.34
C ASN A 195 1.43 -26.18 12.87
N ALA A 196 2.33 -25.60 13.65
CA ALA A 196 2.26 -25.67 15.12
C ALA A 196 1.05 -24.91 15.71
N LEU A 197 0.56 -23.89 14.99
CA LEU A 197 -0.56 -23.05 15.41
C LEU A 197 -1.50 -22.80 14.23
N PRO A 198 -2.81 -22.63 14.48
CA PRO A 198 -3.73 -22.16 13.45
C PRO A 198 -3.39 -20.69 13.09
N VAL A 199 -3.41 -20.37 11.80
CA VAL A 199 -3.21 -19.00 11.28
C VAL A 199 -4.48 -18.55 10.58
N THR A 200 -4.98 -17.39 10.96
CA THR A 200 -6.20 -16.81 10.37
C THR A 200 -5.94 -15.35 10.03
N PHE A 201 -6.19 -14.97 8.78
CA PHE A 201 -6.23 -13.57 8.39
C PHE A 201 -7.52 -12.93 8.91
N ILE A 202 -7.38 -11.86 9.65
CA ILE A 202 -8.52 -11.04 10.09
C ILE A 202 -8.43 -9.70 9.36
N LYS A 203 -9.38 -9.47 8.45
CA LYS A 203 -9.44 -8.24 7.69
C LYS A 203 -9.75 -7.06 8.61
N ALA A 204 -8.91 -6.03 8.55
CA ALA A 204 -9.16 -4.79 9.26
C ALA A 204 -10.09 -3.83 8.47
N GLY A 205 -10.15 -3.99 7.14
CA GLY A 205 -10.99 -3.20 6.24
C GLY A 205 -10.44 -1.81 5.92
N ASP A 206 -11.14 -1.12 5.03
CA ASP A 206 -10.76 0.24 4.65
C ASP A 206 -10.70 1.16 5.87
N LYS A 207 -9.58 1.86 6.02
CA LYS A 207 -9.35 2.79 7.13
C LYS A 207 -10.09 4.10 6.98
N PHE A 208 -10.57 4.39 5.77
CA PHE A 208 -11.19 5.66 5.45
C PHE A 208 -12.70 5.54 5.25
N GLN A 209 -13.39 6.57 5.71
CA GLN A 209 -14.78 6.83 5.34
C GLN A 209 -14.79 8.01 4.38
N TYR A 210 -15.58 7.92 3.32
CA TYR A 210 -15.62 8.93 2.28
C TYR A 210 -16.90 9.75 2.39
N ARG A 211 -16.76 11.07 2.38
CA ARG A 211 -17.88 11.99 2.29
C ARG A 211 -17.66 12.93 1.11
N THR A 212 -18.47 12.77 0.11
CA THR A 212 -18.48 13.68 -1.06
C THR A 212 -19.46 14.82 -0.85
N ALA A 213 -19.22 15.95 -1.51
CA ALA A 213 -20.22 17.01 -1.56
C ALA A 213 -21.49 16.48 -2.25
N PRO A 214 -22.69 16.94 -1.85
CA PRO A 214 -23.91 16.66 -2.60
C PRO A 214 -23.72 17.10 -4.05
N ILE A 215 -24.11 16.26 -5.01
CA ILE A 215 -24.14 16.67 -6.42
C ILE A 215 -25.19 17.80 -6.49
N CYS A 216 -24.73 19.02 -6.64
CA CYS A 216 -25.63 20.15 -6.87
C CYS A 216 -26.23 19.96 -8.27
N SER A 217 -27.51 19.65 -8.34
CA SER A 217 -28.23 19.47 -9.61
C SER A 217 -28.54 20.79 -10.32
N GLU A 218 -27.95 21.90 -9.83
CA GLU A 218 -28.14 23.22 -10.40
C GLU A 218 -26.78 23.86 -10.73
N ARG A 219 -26.39 23.79 -11.99
CA ARG A 219 -25.65 24.82 -12.70
C ARG A 219 -26.18 24.94 -14.13
#